data_924814d3c7b557abfa23a9865c9a76bd
#
_entry.id   924814d3c7b557abfa23a9865c9a76bd
#
_cell.length_a   1.000
_cell.length_b   1.000
_cell.length_c   1.000
_cell.angle_alpha   90.00
_cell.angle_beta   90.00
_cell.angle_gamma   90.00
#
_symmetry.space_group_name_H-M   'P 1'
#
loop_
_entity.id
_entity.type
_entity.pdbx_description
1 polymer ?
#
loop_
_entity_poly.entity_id
_entity_poly.type
_entity_poly.pdbx_seq_one_letter_code
_entity_poly.pdbx_strand_id
1 'polypeptide(L)'
;TAGFVALAPDLYHGELAGHTEMDKAAELMNSLPSERAGRDMSGAVDYLANHEATTGDGIGVMGFCMGGLLTFVLAALRPDKVKAAVPFYGFPQGDGQPDYSKIEAAIQGHMAENDDFFPPAAAMHLHNELQALGKNASITVHKGSGHAFMAPHNALGTQDPDLAAEVWPRATAFLHDHLG
;
A
#
# COMPACT_ATOMS: atom_id res chain seq x y z
N THR A 1 -4.93 -16.41 10.50
CA THR A 1 -4.28 -16.40 9.17
C THR A 1 -5.34 -16.19 8.11
N ALA A 2 -5.09 -15.30 7.15
CA ALA A 2 -6.04 -14.99 6.08
C ALA A 2 -5.88 -15.90 4.84
N GLY A 3 -5.06 -16.96 4.92
CA GLY A 3 -4.90 -17.94 3.84
C GLY A 3 -3.95 -17.54 2.71
N PHE A 4 -3.16 -16.47 2.88
CA PHE A 4 -2.19 -16.03 1.88
C PHE A 4 -0.77 -16.49 2.20
N VAL A 5 0.03 -16.73 1.17
CA VAL A 5 1.49 -16.66 1.24
C VAL A 5 1.88 -15.19 1.19
N ALA A 6 2.60 -14.71 2.20
CA ALA A 6 2.96 -13.31 2.31
C ALA A 6 4.47 -13.11 2.34
N LEU A 7 4.95 -12.11 1.62
CA LEU A 7 6.34 -11.67 1.60
C LEU A 7 6.39 -10.17 1.89
N ALA A 8 7.21 -9.78 2.85
CA ALA A 8 7.54 -8.38 3.14
C ALA A 8 9.00 -8.14 2.68
N PRO A 9 9.22 -7.41 1.58
CA PRO A 9 10.58 -7.11 1.13
C PRO A 9 11.25 -6.11 2.07
N ASP A 10 12.50 -6.38 2.44
CA ASP A 10 13.34 -5.45 3.18
C ASP A 10 13.98 -4.44 2.21
N LEU A 11 13.33 -3.28 2.05
CA LEU A 11 13.80 -2.21 1.14
C LEU A 11 15.02 -1.46 1.68
N TYR A 12 15.35 -1.65 2.95
CA TYR A 12 16.48 -0.99 3.63
C TYR A 12 17.71 -1.90 3.77
N HIS A 13 17.65 -3.14 3.27
CA HIS A 13 18.77 -4.08 3.21
C HIS A 13 19.45 -4.30 4.57
N GLY A 14 18.63 -4.48 5.61
CA GLY A 14 19.09 -4.75 6.98
C GLY A 14 19.27 -3.50 7.85
N GLU A 15 19.11 -2.29 7.29
CA GLU A 15 19.08 -1.07 8.12
C GLU A 15 17.76 -0.99 8.88
N LEU A 16 17.82 -0.73 10.18
CA LEU A 16 16.67 -0.73 11.07
C LEU A 16 16.54 0.59 11.84
N ALA A 17 15.30 1.00 12.07
CA ALA A 17 14.93 2.03 13.03
C ALA A 17 13.99 1.43 14.08
N GLY A 18 14.21 1.71 15.34
CA GLY A 18 13.29 1.33 16.42
C GLY A 18 11.98 2.13 16.36
N HIS A 19 10.93 1.64 17.01
CA HIS A 19 9.60 2.27 16.98
C HIS A 19 9.56 3.72 17.52
N THR A 20 10.56 4.13 18.29
CA THR A 20 10.69 5.49 18.85
C THR A 20 11.75 6.33 18.14
N GLU A 21 12.50 5.75 17.19
CA GLU A 21 13.57 6.42 16.45
C GLU A 21 13.03 7.09 15.18
N MET A 22 12.11 8.05 15.34
CA MET A 22 11.40 8.68 14.23
C MET A 22 12.33 9.41 13.26
N ASP A 23 13.39 10.06 13.77
CA ASP A 23 14.36 10.77 12.93
C ASP A 23 15.14 9.79 12.05
N LYS A 24 15.58 8.65 12.59
CA LYS A 24 16.27 7.60 11.84
C LYS A 24 15.33 6.95 10.81
N ALA A 25 14.09 6.70 11.17
CA ALA A 25 13.09 6.17 10.24
C ALA A 25 12.86 7.14 9.07
N ALA A 26 12.76 8.45 9.35
CA ALA A 26 12.62 9.48 8.33
C ALA A 26 13.87 9.57 7.43
N GLU A 27 15.08 9.47 7.99
CA GLU A 27 16.33 9.45 7.23
C GLU A 27 16.38 8.26 6.26
N LEU A 28 16.09 7.05 6.75
CA LEU A 28 16.03 5.84 5.91
C LEU A 28 15.00 5.98 4.80
N MET A 29 13.81 6.47 5.11
CA MET A 29 12.75 6.69 4.14
C MET A 29 13.17 7.69 3.06
N ASN A 30 13.76 8.83 3.43
CA ASN A 30 14.17 9.89 2.50
C ASN A 30 15.39 9.49 1.67
N SER A 31 16.23 8.60 2.15
CA SER A 31 17.42 8.11 1.45
C SER A 31 17.16 6.88 0.57
N LEU A 32 15.95 6.32 0.58
CA LEU A 32 15.60 5.14 -0.22
C LEU A 32 15.58 5.48 -1.72
N PRO A 33 16.51 4.93 -2.55
CA PRO A 33 16.50 5.21 -3.97
C PRO A 33 15.28 4.57 -4.64
N SER A 34 14.49 5.35 -5.35
CA SER A 34 13.24 4.90 -5.99
C SER A 34 13.45 3.73 -6.96
N GLU A 35 14.56 3.75 -7.74
CA GLU A 35 14.90 2.67 -8.67
C GLU A 35 15.22 1.36 -7.93
N ARG A 36 15.92 1.44 -6.79
CA ARG A 36 16.22 0.28 -5.96
C ARG A 36 14.92 -0.30 -5.36
N ALA A 37 14.10 0.55 -4.78
CA ALA A 37 12.81 0.13 -4.22
C ALA A 37 11.94 -0.55 -5.28
N GLY A 38 11.82 0.02 -6.47
CA GLY A 38 11.08 -0.56 -7.59
C GLY A 38 11.61 -1.92 -8.03
N ARG A 39 12.93 -2.07 -8.13
CA ARG A 39 13.59 -3.32 -8.48
C ARG A 39 13.39 -4.39 -7.40
N ASP A 40 13.58 -4.05 -6.13
CA ASP A 40 13.46 -4.99 -5.01
C ASP A 40 12.02 -5.47 -4.85
N MET A 41 11.05 -4.57 -4.96
CA MET A 41 9.63 -4.94 -4.98
C MET A 41 9.26 -5.81 -6.19
N SER A 42 9.78 -5.52 -7.38
CA SER A 42 9.56 -6.34 -8.57
C SER A 42 10.17 -7.74 -8.40
N GLY A 43 11.35 -7.83 -7.80
CA GLY A 43 11.97 -9.11 -7.44
C GLY A 43 11.13 -9.92 -6.44
N ALA A 44 10.51 -9.24 -5.46
CA ALA A 44 9.58 -9.89 -4.52
C ALA A 44 8.34 -10.45 -5.23
N VAL A 45 7.79 -9.72 -6.21
CA VAL A 45 6.68 -10.20 -7.06
C VAL A 45 7.09 -11.45 -7.83
N ASP A 46 8.27 -11.44 -8.47
CA ASP A 46 8.78 -12.59 -9.22
C ASP A 46 9.04 -13.80 -8.30
N TYR A 47 9.57 -13.57 -7.12
CA TYR A 47 9.77 -14.62 -6.12
C TYR A 47 8.45 -15.28 -5.72
N LEU A 48 7.44 -14.47 -5.34
CA LEU A 48 6.12 -15.00 -4.96
C LEU A 48 5.43 -15.70 -6.13
N ALA A 49 5.48 -15.14 -7.32
CA ALA A 49 4.84 -15.72 -8.50
C ALA A 49 5.41 -17.11 -8.88
N ASN A 50 6.66 -17.39 -8.49
CA ASN A 50 7.33 -18.67 -8.75
C ASN A 50 7.44 -19.56 -7.50
N HIS A 51 6.89 -19.13 -6.35
CA HIS A 51 7.00 -19.90 -5.12
C HIS A 51 6.02 -21.08 -5.14
N GLU A 52 6.48 -22.27 -4.74
CA GLU A 52 5.70 -23.51 -4.80
C GLU A 52 4.37 -23.49 -4.03
N ALA A 53 4.27 -22.67 -2.98
CA ALA A 53 3.06 -22.53 -2.18
C ALA A 53 2.10 -21.46 -2.73
N THR A 54 2.48 -20.73 -3.78
CA THR A 54 1.61 -19.74 -4.42
C THR A 54 0.71 -20.42 -5.43
N THR A 55 -0.58 -20.21 -5.29
CA THR A 55 -1.61 -20.69 -6.23
C THR A 55 -2.24 -19.47 -6.92
N GLY A 56 -2.71 -19.65 -8.15
CA GLY A 56 -3.31 -18.55 -8.94
C GLY A 56 -2.30 -17.78 -9.79
N ASP A 57 -2.82 -16.87 -10.60
CA ASP A 57 -2.06 -16.16 -11.65
C ASP A 57 -1.68 -14.73 -11.27
N GLY A 58 -2.03 -14.30 -10.06
CA GLY A 58 -1.87 -12.90 -9.62
C GLY A 58 -1.26 -12.73 -8.24
N ILE A 59 -0.65 -11.56 -8.05
CA ILE A 59 -0.09 -11.12 -6.77
C ILE A 59 -0.93 -9.95 -6.25
N GLY A 60 -1.27 -10.01 -4.96
CA GLY A 60 -1.82 -8.86 -4.24
C GLY A 60 -0.70 -8.04 -3.61
N VAL A 61 -0.86 -6.73 -3.58
CA VAL A 61 0.03 -5.85 -2.86
C VAL A 61 -0.74 -5.05 -1.82
N MET A 62 -0.21 -5.00 -0.60
CA MET A 62 -0.77 -4.21 0.50
C MET A 62 0.34 -3.39 1.13
N GLY A 63 0.07 -2.15 1.46
CA GLY A 63 1.07 -1.29 2.07
C GLY A 63 0.48 -0.19 2.94
N PHE A 64 1.28 0.30 3.89
CA PHE A 64 0.88 1.24 4.93
C PHE A 64 1.78 2.48 4.88
N CYS A 65 1.24 3.69 4.96
CA CYS A 65 1.98 4.94 4.89
C CYS A 65 2.81 5.01 3.58
N MET A 66 4.13 5.12 3.66
CA MET A 66 5.02 4.99 2.49
C MET A 66 4.75 3.69 1.71
N GLY A 67 4.46 2.58 2.39
CA GLY A 67 4.07 1.32 1.75
C GLY A 67 2.77 1.45 0.96
N GLY A 68 1.82 2.28 1.39
CA GLY A 68 0.61 2.60 0.64
C GLY A 68 0.94 3.33 -0.68
N LEU A 69 1.84 4.32 -0.62
CA LEU A 69 2.38 4.97 -1.82
C LEU A 69 3.03 3.95 -2.76
N LEU A 70 3.92 3.10 -2.21
CA LEU A 70 4.65 2.09 -2.98
C LEU A 70 3.71 1.02 -3.59
N THR A 71 2.54 0.81 -3.02
CA THR A 71 1.49 -0.06 -3.58
C THR A 71 1.04 0.42 -4.96
N PHE A 72 0.80 1.71 -5.15
CA PHE A 72 0.47 2.29 -6.46
C PHE A 72 1.64 2.20 -7.44
N VAL A 73 2.85 2.48 -6.96
CA VAL A 73 4.07 2.38 -7.79
C VAL A 73 4.25 0.95 -8.30
N LEU A 74 4.14 -0.04 -7.42
CA LEU A 74 4.30 -1.45 -7.82
C LEU A 74 3.19 -1.92 -8.75
N ALA A 75 1.94 -1.52 -8.53
CA ALA A 75 0.84 -1.84 -9.42
C ALA A 75 1.04 -1.29 -10.86
N ALA A 76 1.64 -0.09 -10.98
CA ALA A 76 1.98 0.50 -12.28
C ALA A 76 3.23 -0.13 -12.92
N LEU A 77 4.21 -0.58 -12.12
CA LEU A 77 5.43 -1.23 -12.59
C LEU A 77 5.20 -2.68 -13.06
N ARG A 78 4.26 -3.38 -12.39
CA ARG A 78 4.02 -4.82 -12.63
C ARG A 78 2.54 -5.11 -12.93
N PRO A 79 1.97 -4.46 -13.96
CA PRO A 79 0.58 -4.73 -14.37
C PRO A 79 0.37 -6.17 -14.84
N ASP A 80 1.45 -6.83 -15.26
CA ASP A 80 1.47 -8.24 -15.67
C ASP A 80 1.09 -9.19 -14.53
N LYS A 81 1.51 -8.90 -13.30
CA LYS A 81 1.38 -9.78 -12.13
C LYS A 81 0.51 -9.22 -11.00
N VAL A 82 0.54 -7.90 -10.75
CA VAL A 82 -0.25 -7.31 -9.67
C VAL A 82 -1.71 -7.20 -10.10
N LYS A 83 -2.60 -7.92 -9.41
CA LYS A 83 -4.04 -7.99 -9.70
C LYS A 83 -4.91 -7.28 -8.67
N ALA A 84 -4.40 -7.11 -7.45
CA ALA A 84 -5.09 -6.42 -6.38
C ALA A 84 -4.12 -5.52 -5.61
N ALA A 85 -4.54 -4.31 -5.26
CA ALA A 85 -3.76 -3.31 -4.56
C ALA A 85 -4.55 -2.70 -3.39
N VAL A 86 -4.01 -2.79 -2.17
CA VAL A 86 -4.66 -2.28 -0.96
C VAL A 86 -3.76 -1.26 -0.25
N PRO A 87 -3.76 0.01 -0.70
CA PRO A 87 -3.03 1.09 -0.03
C PRO A 87 -3.77 1.59 1.21
N PHE A 88 -3.05 1.69 2.34
CA PHE A 88 -3.53 2.30 3.57
C PHE A 88 -2.81 3.63 3.81
N TYR A 89 -3.58 4.70 4.04
CA TYR A 89 -3.15 6.06 4.39
C TYR A 89 -1.82 6.47 3.74
N GLY A 90 -1.71 6.21 2.43
CA GLY A 90 -0.54 6.56 1.63
C GLY A 90 -0.80 6.45 0.14
N PHE A 91 -0.38 7.45 -0.63
CA PHE A 91 -0.48 7.50 -2.08
C PHE A 91 0.57 8.44 -2.67
N PRO A 92 0.99 8.26 -3.94
CA PRO A 92 1.95 9.14 -4.59
C PRO A 92 1.45 10.57 -4.70
N GLN A 93 2.34 11.53 -4.43
CA GLN A 93 2.08 12.96 -4.51
C GLN A 93 3.21 13.67 -5.27
N GLY A 94 2.91 14.81 -5.90
CA GLY A 94 3.90 15.61 -6.62
C GLY A 94 4.49 14.92 -7.84
N ASP A 95 5.76 15.19 -8.13
CA ASP A 95 6.43 14.74 -9.36
C ASP A 95 6.79 13.24 -9.38
N GLY A 96 6.62 12.54 -8.24
CA GLY A 96 6.93 11.11 -8.10
C GLY A 96 5.76 10.16 -8.42
N GLN A 97 4.69 10.65 -9.03
CA GLN A 97 3.53 9.85 -9.36
C GLN A 97 3.84 8.85 -10.50
N PRO A 98 3.38 7.60 -10.38
CA PRO A 98 3.49 6.65 -11.47
C PRO A 98 2.49 6.98 -12.58
N ASP A 99 2.68 6.39 -13.75
CA ASP A 99 1.69 6.43 -14.82
C ASP A 99 0.50 5.52 -14.44
N TYR A 100 -0.54 6.10 -13.87
CA TYR A 100 -1.75 5.38 -13.41
C TYR A 100 -2.49 4.67 -14.56
N SER A 101 -2.29 5.11 -15.82
CA SER A 101 -2.91 4.44 -16.98
C SER A 101 -2.42 3.00 -17.17
N LYS A 102 -1.25 2.66 -16.63
CA LYS A 102 -0.66 1.32 -16.68
C LYS A 102 -1.21 0.35 -15.63
N ILE A 103 -1.90 0.83 -14.60
CA ILE A 103 -2.42 -0.04 -13.55
C ILE A 103 -3.54 -0.91 -14.11
N GLU A 104 -3.38 -2.23 -13.98
CA GLU A 104 -4.41 -3.23 -14.31
C GLU A 104 -5.04 -3.85 -13.06
N ALA A 105 -4.43 -3.61 -11.90
CA ALA A 105 -4.92 -4.09 -10.61
C ALA A 105 -6.22 -3.41 -10.20
N ALA A 106 -7.12 -4.17 -9.56
CA ALA A 106 -8.19 -3.59 -8.77
C ALA A 106 -7.60 -2.92 -7.51
N ILE A 107 -8.13 -1.76 -7.14
CA ILE A 107 -7.62 -0.95 -6.02
C ILE A 107 -8.70 -0.75 -4.96
N GLN A 108 -8.39 -1.08 -3.70
CA GLN A 108 -9.20 -0.74 -2.53
C GLN A 108 -8.36 0.08 -1.56
N GLY A 109 -8.47 1.41 -1.62
CA GLY A 109 -7.71 2.33 -0.77
C GLY A 109 -8.46 2.72 0.51
N HIS A 110 -7.71 2.80 1.61
CA HIS A 110 -8.21 3.19 2.94
C HIS A 110 -7.41 4.37 3.46
N MET A 111 -7.99 5.57 3.42
CA MET A 111 -7.36 6.83 3.79
C MET A 111 -7.95 7.37 5.09
N ALA A 112 -7.20 8.18 5.80
CA ALA A 112 -7.65 8.82 7.03
C ALA A 112 -8.22 10.21 6.75
N GLU A 113 -9.23 10.63 7.56
CA GLU A 113 -9.82 11.98 7.44
C GLU A 113 -8.88 13.06 8.02
N ASN A 114 -8.23 12.74 9.14
CA ASN A 114 -7.33 13.68 9.85
C ASN A 114 -5.87 13.28 9.57
N ASP A 115 -5.43 13.51 8.34
CA ASP A 115 -4.11 13.11 7.87
C ASP A 115 -3.38 14.29 7.23
N ASP A 116 -2.34 14.79 7.93
CA ASP A 116 -1.51 15.90 7.45
C ASP A 116 -0.45 15.45 6.44
N PHE A 117 -0.09 14.14 6.40
CA PHE A 117 0.87 13.59 5.46
C PHE A 117 0.23 13.28 4.10
N PHE A 118 -1.01 12.75 4.14
CA PHE A 118 -1.77 12.35 2.96
C PHE A 118 -3.20 12.94 3.04
N PRO A 119 -3.36 14.22 2.69
CA PRO A 119 -4.61 14.94 2.88
C PRO A 119 -5.81 14.26 2.18
N PRO A 120 -6.98 14.16 2.83
CA PRO A 120 -8.14 13.46 2.28
C PRO A 120 -8.65 14.08 0.97
N ALA A 121 -8.50 15.39 0.80
CA ALA A 121 -8.87 16.06 -0.46
C ALA A 121 -8.00 15.58 -1.63
N ALA A 122 -6.69 15.36 -1.40
CA ALA A 122 -5.79 14.82 -2.42
C ALA A 122 -6.09 13.35 -2.71
N ALA A 123 -6.48 12.56 -1.70
CA ALA A 123 -6.92 11.18 -1.89
C ALA A 123 -8.17 11.09 -2.78
N MET A 124 -9.13 11.98 -2.57
CA MET A 124 -10.34 12.04 -3.41
C MET A 124 -10.05 12.57 -4.81
N HIS A 125 -9.06 13.45 -4.98
CA HIS A 125 -8.58 13.85 -6.31
C HIS A 125 -8.01 12.65 -7.07
N LEU A 126 -7.13 11.88 -6.44
CA LEU A 126 -6.60 10.63 -7.00
C LEU A 126 -7.71 9.63 -7.33
N HIS A 127 -8.72 9.47 -6.47
CA HIS A 127 -9.87 8.62 -6.76
C HIS A 127 -10.56 9.03 -8.07
N ASN A 128 -10.83 10.32 -8.24
CA ASN A 128 -11.49 10.84 -9.43
C ASN A 128 -10.62 10.66 -10.69
N GLU A 129 -9.30 10.82 -10.57
CA GLU A 129 -8.35 10.59 -11.66
C GLU A 129 -8.36 9.11 -12.10
N LEU A 130 -8.28 8.18 -11.15
CA LEU A 130 -8.36 6.74 -11.43
C LEU A 130 -9.69 6.36 -12.09
N GLN A 131 -10.80 6.93 -11.64
CA GLN A 131 -12.12 6.74 -12.27
C GLN A 131 -12.16 7.29 -13.70
N ALA A 132 -11.58 8.48 -13.93
CA ALA A 132 -11.50 9.08 -15.28
C ALA A 132 -10.65 8.24 -16.24
N LEU A 133 -9.64 7.54 -15.73
CA LEU A 133 -8.83 6.57 -16.48
C LEU A 133 -9.52 5.20 -16.63
N GLY A 134 -10.76 5.03 -16.14
CA GLY A 134 -11.51 3.77 -16.22
C GLY A 134 -10.95 2.66 -15.33
N LYS A 135 -10.19 2.98 -14.28
CA LYS A 135 -9.60 1.99 -13.38
C LYS A 135 -10.63 1.45 -12.39
N ASN A 136 -10.53 0.15 -12.08
CA ASN A 136 -11.31 -0.46 -11.02
C ASN A 136 -10.72 -0.04 -9.65
N ALA A 137 -11.11 1.13 -9.17
CA ALA A 137 -10.56 1.72 -7.96
C ALA A 137 -11.65 2.26 -7.03
N SER A 138 -11.54 1.92 -5.76
CA SER A 138 -12.36 2.47 -4.67
C SER A 138 -11.43 3.03 -3.60
N ILE A 139 -11.56 4.31 -3.27
CA ILE A 139 -10.83 4.94 -2.17
C ILE A 139 -11.85 5.42 -1.14
N THR A 140 -11.71 4.94 0.10
CA THR A 140 -12.54 5.32 1.23
C THR A 140 -11.73 6.20 2.18
N VAL A 141 -12.27 7.37 2.51
CA VAL A 141 -11.76 8.21 3.60
C VAL A 141 -12.55 7.87 4.86
N HIS A 142 -11.86 7.35 5.88
CA HIS A 142 -12.48 6.93 7.14
C HIS A 142 -12.66 8.11 8.06
N LYS A 143 -13.92 8.40 8.39
CA LYS A 143 -14.29 9.55 9.21
C LYS A 143 -13.71 9.43 10.63
N GLY A 144 -13.14 10.52 11.14
CA GLY A 144 -12.57 10.62 12.49
C GLY A 144 -11.20 9.97 12.64
N SER A 145 -10.75 9.16 11.69
CA SER A 145 -9.45 8.47 11.77
C SER A 145 -8.27 9.39 11.50
N GLY A 146 -7.12 9.07 12.08
CA GLY A 146 -5.84 9.73 11.84
C GLY A 146 -4.86 8.86 11.06
N HIS A 147 -3.73 9.45 10.64
CA HIS A 147 -2.67 8.72 9.97
C HIS A 147 -2.22 7.51 10.80
N ALA A 148 -1.96 6.38 10.15
CA ALA A 148 -1.52 5.13 10.80
C ALA A 148 -2.55 4.50 11.76
N PHE A 149 -3.86 4.66 11.53
CA PHE A 149 -4.92 4.10 12.38
C PHE A 149 -4.84 2.56 12.54
N MET A 150 -4.18 1.85 11.61
CA MET A 150 -3.94 0.40 11.67
C MET A 150 -2.73 0.01 12.54
N ALA A 151 -1.87 0.97 12.93
CA ALA A 151 -0.57 0.68 13.55
C ALA A 151 -0.72 0.25 15.02
N PRO A 152 -0.37 -0.99 15.39
CA PRO A 152 -0.61 -1.52 16.75
C PRO A 152 0.28 -0.87 17.82
N HIS A 153 1.42 -0.27 17.45
CA HIS A 153 2.34 0.39 18.39
C HIS A 153 1.92 1.82 18.76
N ASN A 154 0.89 2.37 18.11
CA ASN A 154 0.31 3.69 18.41
C ASN A 154 1.32 4.84 18.59
N ALA A 155 2.42 4.83 17.82
CA ALA A 155 3.49 5.83 17.95
C ALA A 155 3.02 7.27 17.68
N LEU A 156 1.98 7.45 16.85
CA LEU A 156 1.40 8.75 16.50
C LEU A 156 0.16 9.11 17.34
N GLY A 157 -0.29 8.23 18.25
CA GLY A 157 -1.49 8.45 19.03
C GLY A 157 -2.82 8.37 18.24
N THR A 158 -2.77 7.81 17.04
CA THR A 158 -3.89 7.76 16.07
C THR A 158 -4.41 6.35 15.82
N GLN A 159 -3.92 5.36 16.55
CA GLN A 159 -4.42 3.98 16.48
C GLN A 159 -5.93 3.95 16.73
N ASP A 160 -6.66 3.23 15.89
CA ASP A 160 -8.08 2.97 16.02
C ASP A 160 -8.34 1.45 15.89
N PRO A 161 -8.36 0.72 17.03
CA PRO A 161 -8.55 -0.73 17.01
C PRO A 161 -9.91 -1.17 16.46
N ASP A 162 -10.96 -0.38 16.67
CA ASP A 162 -12.31 -0.69 16.20
C ASP A 162 -12.38 -0.56 14.69
N LEU A 163 -11.86 0.54 14.15
CA LEU A 163 -11.74 0.72 12.70
C LEU A 163 -10.82 -0.33 12.07
N ALA A 164 -9.70 -0.66 12.70
CA ALA A 164 -8.80 -1.70 12.23
C ALA A 164 -9.49 -3.07 12.15
N ALA A 165 -10.30 -3.41 13.16
CA ALA A 165 -11.08 -4.64 13.19
C ALA A 165 -12.18 -4.69 12.11
N GLU A 166 -12.71 -3.54 11.70
CA GLU A 166 -13.68 -3.42 10.61
C GLU A 166 -12.99 -3.55 9.24
N VAL A 167 -11.88 -2.81 9.04
CA VAL A 167 -11.26 -2.66 7.72
C VAL A 167 -10.44 -3.88 7.32
N TRP A 168 -9.77 -4.53 8.26
CA TRP A 168 -8.91 -5.68 7.97
C TRP A 168 -9.63 -6.85 7.27
N PRO A 169 -10.81 -7.32 7.74
CA PRO A 169 -11.57 -8.34 7.01
C PRO A 169 -12.00 -7.90 5.61
N ARG A 170 -12.32 -6.63 5.41
CA ARG A 170 -12.71 -6.09 4.09
C ARG A 170 -11.53 -6.12 3.13
N ALA A 171 -10.35 -5.70 3.59
CA ALA A 171 -9.12 -5.72 2.79
C ALA A 171 -8.71 -7.16 2.42
N THR A 172 -8.80 -8.10 3.36
CA THR A 172 -8.47 -9.50 3.08
C THR A 172 -9.48 -10.18 2.16
N ALA A 173 -10.78 -9.90 2.32
CA ALA A 173 -11.81 -10.37 1.41
C ALA A 173 -11.60 -9.84 -0.01
N PHE A 174 -11.30 -8.54 -0.15
CA PHE A 174 -10.98 -7.94 -1.44
C PHE A 174 -9.80 -8.64 -2.14
N LEU A 175 -8.74 -8.97 -1.39
CA LEU A 175 -7.62 -9.73 -1.95
C LEU A 175 -8.06 -11.13 -2.40
N HIS A 176 -8.89 -11.85 -1.64
CA HIS A 176 -9.43 -13.15 -2.04
C HIS A 176 -10.26 -13.05 -3.33
N ASP A 177 -11.12 -12.04 -3.43
CA ASP A 177 -12.01 -11.86 -4.60
C ASP A 177 -11.23 -11.63 -5.91
N HIS A 178 -9.98 -11.13 -5.82
CA HIS A 178 -9.18 -10.77 -6.99
C HIS A 178 -7.96 -11.68 -7.24
N LEU A 179 -7.63 -12.56 -6.29
CA LEU A 179 -6.47 -13.45 -6.41
C LEU A 179 -6.84 -14.93 -6.56
N GLY A 180 -8.06 -15.30 -6.24
CA GLY A 180 -8.57 -16.68 -6.31
C GLY A 180 -8.32 -17.48 -5.05
#